data_f6c73ce4bfc4e0e3bed3dfa17df5106c
#
_entry.id   f6c73ce4bfc4e0e3bed3dfa17df5106c
#
_cell.length_a   1.000
_cell.length_b   1.000
_cell.length_c   1.000
_cell.angle_alpha   90.00
_cell.angle_beta   90.00
_cell.angle_gamma   90.00
#
_symmetry.space_group_name_H-M   'P 1'
#
loop_
_entity.id
_entity.type
_entity.pdbx_description
1 polymer ?
#
loop_
_entity_poly.entity_id
_entity_poly.type
_entity_poly.pdbx_seq_one_letter_code
_entity_poly.pdbx_strand_id
1 'polypeptide(L)'
;MILDSSCWSVNYVVRCIYLDALNLHLALSSDFQLTPTLFPLDSSTVHLNVDGCWFSDQSRLGFGGLIRDVSGHWLAGFSGNSSHGDPSLAELLAILEGLKIAWHLGFKTVQCMIDSMDIVQSLLHRDQAYLHSHASYLFDIFSLVDKPWTVNFLWIDRDSNCSADALAKLGALSSPVFEYWTSPPPSILKWLLLDVVS
;
A
#
# COMPACT_ATOMS: atom_id res chain seq x y z
N MET A 1 -7.69 7.45 -37.83
CA MET A 1 -7.72 6.69 -36.57
C MET A 1 -6.35 6.90 -35.95
N ILE A 2 -6.25 7.90 -35.06
CA ILE A 2 -5.00 8.31 -34.42
C ILE A 2 -4.94 7.52 -33.12
N LEU A 3 -3.98 6.60 -33.02
CA LEU A 3 -3.68 5.91 -31.76
C LEU A 3 -3.06 6.95 -30.82
N ASP A 4 -3.83 7.32 -29.79
CA ASP A 4 -3.37 8.13 -28.69
C ASP A 4 -2.34 7.31 -27.91
N SER A 5 -1.06 7.61 -28.13
CA SER A 5 0.03 7.10 -27.32
C SER A 5 0.02 7.84 -25.99
N SER A 6 -0.89 7.46 -25.09
CA SER A 6 -0.82 7.87 -23.71
C SER A 6 0.53 7.42 -23.16
N CYS A 7 1.37 8.42 -22.90
CA CYS A 7 2.72 8.28 -22.37
C CYS A 7 2.64 7.67 -20.96
N TRP A 8 2.71 6.35 -20.88
CA TRP A 8 2.92 5.64 -19.62
C TRP A 8 4.27 6.12 -19.09
N SER A 9 4.30 6.73 -17.90
CA SER A 9 5.56 7.15 -17.33
C SER A 9 6.49 5.93 -17.23
N VAL A 10 7.78 6.11 -17.52
CA VAL A 10 8.79 5.06 -17.42
C VAL A 10 8.73 4.37 -16.04
N ASN A 11 8.42 5.14 -15.00
CA ASN A 11 8.21 4.63 -13.65
C ASN A 11 7.01 3.69 -13.53
N TYR A 12 5.91 3.92 -14.24
CA TYR A 12 4.76 3.02 -14.25
C TYR A 12 5.10 1.70 -14.94
N VAL A 13 5.79 1.74 -16.08
CA VAL A 13 6.21 0.54 -16.82
C VAL A 13 7.23 -0.27 -16.01
N VAL A 14 8.23 0.38 -15.42
CA VAL A 14 9.22 -0.26 -14.52
C VAL A 14 8.52 -0.89 -13.32
N ARG A 15 7.52 -0.23 -12.77
CA ARG A 15 6.74 -0.70 -11.64
C ARG A 15 5.84 -1.89 -11.97
N CYS A 16 5.18 -1.87 -13.13
CA CYS A 16 4.43 -3.03 -13.63
C CYS A 16 5.37 -4.22 -13.87
N ILE A 17 6.54 -4.01 -14.48
CA ILE A 17 7.56 -5.04 -14.69
C ILE A 17 8.06 -5.59 -13.34
N TYR A 18 8.23 -4.74 -12.32
CA TYR A 18 8.69 -5.19 -11.00
C TYR A 18 7.63 -6.02 -10.27
N LEU A 19 6.35 -5.62 -10.36
CA LEU A 19 5.23 -6.41 -9.80
C LEU A 19 5.03 -7.72 -10.57
N ASP A 20 5.18 -7.71 -11.89
CA ASP A 20 5.16 -8.91 -12.71
C ASP A 20 6.37 -9.81 -12.42
N ALA A 21 7.55 -9.22 -12.20
CA ALA A 21 8.75 -9.95 -11.78
C ALA A 21 8.62 -10.51 -10.36
N LEU A 22 7.97 -9.79 -9.44
CA LEU A 22 7.64 -10.28 -8.10
C LEU A 22 6.65 -11.44 -8.18
N ASN A 23 5.61 -11.31 -8.99
CA ASN A 23 4.64 -12.39 -9.27
C ASN A 23 5.33 -13.60 -9.89
N LEU A 24 6.26 -13.39 -10.83
CA LEU A 24 7.04 -14.44 -11.46
C LEU A 24 8.03 -15.07 -10.46
N HIS A 25 8.69 -14.27 -9.61
CA HIS A 25 9.58 -14.77 -8.56
C HIS A 25 8.84 -15.59 -7.52
N LEU A 26 7.65 -15.11 -7.09
CA LEU A 26 6.77 -15.86 -6.19
C LEU A 26 6.23 -17.14 -6.84
N ALA A 27 6.00 -17.13 -8.16
CA ALA A 27 5.54 -18.31 -8.91
C ALA A 27 6.67 -19.32 -9.22
N LEU A 28 7.92 -18.85 -9.34
CA LEU A 28 9.08 -19.67 -9.70
C LEU A 28 9.86 -20.20 -8.49
N SER A 29 9.67 -19.63 -7.28
CA SER A 29 10.20 -20.20 -6.06
C SER A 29 9.40 -21.47 -5.74
N SER A 30 9.92 -22.62 -6.16
CA SER A 30 9.31 -23.95 -6.05
C SER A 30 8.99 -24.40 -4.60
N ASP A 31 9.40 -23.62 -3.60
CA ASP A 31 9.09 -23.84 -2.19
C ASP A 31 7.96 -22.93 -1.66
N PHE A 32 7.46 -22.01 -2.49
CA PHE A 32 6.36 -21.12 -2.14
C PHE A 32 5.09 -21.57 -2.88
N GLN A 33 4.59 -22.74 -2.50
CA GLN A 33 3.18 -23.02 -2.72
C GLN A 33 2.39 -22.06 -1.83
N LEU A 34 1.88 -20.98 -2.44
CA LEU A 34 0.70 -20.29 -1.92
C LEU A 34 -0.45 -21.32 -1.95
N THR A 35 -0.43 -22.22 -1.00
CA THR A 35 -1.64 -22.97 -0.71
C THR A 35 -2.62 -21.93 -0.16
N PRO A 36 -3.84 -21.84 -0.73
CA PRO A 36 -4.91 -20.96 -0.22
C PRO A 36 -5.30 -21.26 1.24
N THR A 37 -4.64 -22.24 1.86
CA THR A 37 -4.92 -22.81 3.17
C THR A 37 -4.21 -22.15 4.35
N LEU A 38 -3.40 -21.09 4.14
CA LEU A 38 -2.71 -20.41 5.25
C LEU A 38 -3.57 -19.36 5.98
N PHE A 39 -4.70 -18.96 5.40
CA PHE A 39 -5.64 -18.07 6.07
C PHE A 39 -6.93 -18.82 6.35
N PRO A 40 -7.45 -18.80 7.60
CA PRO A 40 -8.74 -19.42 7.88
C PRO A 40 -9.80 -18.84 6.95
N LEU A 41 -10.52 -19.69 6.25
CA LEU A 41 -11.56 -19.32 5.28
C LEU A 41 -12.67 -18.44 5.87
N ASP A 42 -12.67 -18.14 7.16
CA ASP A 42 -13.75 -17.46 7.88
C ASP A 42 -13.42 -16.06 8.40
N SER A 43 -12.18 -15.58 8.25
CA SER A 43 -11.82 -14.17 8.49
C SER A 43 -11.48 -13.45 7.20
N SER A 44 -12.50 -13.20 6.38
CA SER A 44 -12.32 -12.52 5.08
C SER A 44 -11.91 -11.04 5.21
N THR A 45 -11.94 -10.50 6.41
CA THR A 45 -11.63 -9.09 6.69
C THR A 45 -10.21 -8.94 7.18
N VAL A 46 -9.47 -8.00 6.59
CA VAL A 46 -8.13 -7.62 7.01
C VAL A 46 -8.04 -6.11 7.23
N HIS A 47 -7.11 -5.71 8.07
CA HIS A 47 -6.74 -4.32 8.30
C HIS A 47 -5.48 -4.01 7.50
N LEU A 48 -5.55 -3.00 6.64
CA LEU A 48 -4.45 -2.46 5.86
C LEU A 48 -4.11 -1.08 6.43
N ASN A 49 -3.04 -0.98 7.22
CA ASN A 49 -2.49 0.29 7.66
C ASN A 49 -1.49 0.81 6.65
N VAL A 50 -1.62 2.06 6.26
CA VAL A 50 -0.75 2.71 5.25
C VAL A 50 -0.31 4.08 5.71
N ASP A 51 0.86 4.50 5.27
CA ASP A 51 1.39 5.85 5.52
C ASP A 51 2.37 6.27 4.44
N GLY A 52 2.49 7.58 4.25
CA GLY A 52 3.44 8.23 3.37
C GLY A 52 4.36 9.17 4.12
N CYS A 53 5.63 9.21 3.78
CA CYS A 53 6.55 10.20 4.32
C CYS A 53 7.26 10.98 3.23
N TRP A 54 7.58 12.24 3.53
CA TRP A 54 8.29 13.14 2.65
C TRP A 54 9.44 13.83 3.39
N PHE A 55 10.66 13.68 2.86
CA PHE A 55 11.86 14.38 3.33
C PHE A 55 12.20 15.49 2.34
N SER A 56 11.77 16.72 2.64
CA SER A 56 11.93 17.88 1.76
C SER A 56 13.39 18.26 1.49
N ASP A 57 14.27 18.06 2.47
CA ASP A 57 15.72 18.33 2.39
C ASP A 57 16.46 17.38 1.44
N GLN A 58 15.93 16.18 1.23
CA GLN A 58 16.52 15.15 0.38
C GLN A 58 15.71 14.90 -0.89
N SER A 59 14.56 15.56 -1.06
CA SER A 59 13.58 15.30 -2.13
C SER A 59 13.23 13.81 -2.23
N ARG A 60 13.15 13.12 -1.07
CA ARG A 60 12.86 11.69 -0.98
C ARG A 60 11.46 11.47 -0.45
N LEU A 61 10.75 10.64 -1.17
CA LEU A 61 9.42 10.19 -0.81
C LEU A 61 9.50 8.71 -0.42
N GLY A 62 8.92 8.36 0.73
CA GLY A 62 8.71 6.99 1.14
C GLY A 62 7.23 6.69 1.29
N PHE A 63 6.88 5.46 1.11
CA PHE A 63 5.53 4.95 1.37
C PHE A 63 5.64 3.53 1.93
N GLY A 64 4.68 3.15 2.77
CA GLY A 64 4.71 1.84 3.37
C GLY A 64 3.38 1.45 3.99
N GLY A 65 3.30 0.19 4.39
CA GLY A 65 2.11 -0.32 5.05
C GLY A 65 2.23 -1.78 5.45
N LEU A 66 1.24 -2.22 6.20
CA LEU A 66 1.15 -3.61 6.64
C LEU A 66 -0.31 -4.08 6.61
N ILE A 67 -0.45 -5.37 6.37
CA ILE A 67 -1.73 -6.07 6.42
C ILE A 67 -1.73 -6.95 7.67
N ARG A 68 -2.80 -6.83 8.46
CA ARG A 68 -3.04 -7.63 9.68
C ARG A 68 -4.40 -8.30 9.60
N ASP A 69 -4.53 -9.43 10.28
CA ASP A 69 -5.85 -9.99 10.54
C ASP A 69 -6.61 -9.16 11.60
N VAL A 70 -7.87 -9.51 11.84
CA VAL A 70 -8.71 -8.84 12.83
C VAL A 70 -8.23 -9.02 14.29
N SER A 71 -7.30 -9.96 14.53
CA SER A 71 -6.65 -10.17 15.83
C SER A 71 -5.33 -9.38 15.95
N GLY A 72 -4.96 -8.63 14.92
CA GLY A 72 -3.74 -7.84 14.88
C GLY A 72 -2.48 -8.58 14.44
N HIS A 73 -2.58 -9.86 14.06
CA HIS A 73 -1.40 -10.62 13.59
C HIS A 73 -0.95 -10.12 12.22
N TRP A 74 0.36 -10.01 12.07
CA TRP A 74 1.00 -9.65 10.81
C TRP A 74 0.73 -10.70 9.73
N LEU A 75 0.27 -10.26 8.57
CA LEU A 75 0.08 -11.10 7.39
C LEU A 75 1.07 -10.74 6.27
N ALA A 76 1.27 -9.44 6.05
CA ALA A 76 2.21 -8.93 5.04
C ALA A 76 2.61 -7.50 5.38
N GLY A 77 3.72 -7.05 4.81
CA GLY A 77 4.12 -5.65 4.85
C GLY A 77 4.91 -5.25 3.62
N PHE A 78 5.00 -3.96 3.40
CA PHE A 78 5.74 -3.40 2.27
C PHE A 78 6.30 -2.02 2.60
N SER A 79 7.33 -1.64 1.89
CA SER A 79 7.80 -0.27 1.82
C SER A 79 8.33 0.04 0.42
N GLY A 80 8.35 1.31 0.08
CA GLY A 80 8.91 1.74 -1.18
C GLY A 80 9.27 3.21 -1.17
N ASN A 81 9.91 3.66 -2.26
CA ASN A 81 10.31 5.05 -2.40
C ASN A 81 10.11 5.56 -3.83
N SER A 82 10.11 6.87 -3.94
CA SER A 82 10.14 7.59 -5.21
C SER A 82 11.07 8.79 -5.07
N SER A 83 11.77 9.10 -6.15
CA SER A 83 12.65 10.27 -6.21
C SER A 83 11.93 11.60 -6.44
N HIS A 84 10.62 11.56 -6.72
CA HIS A 84 9.82 12.74 -7.04
C HIS A 84 8.42 12.61 -6.43
N GLY A 85 7.89 13.71 -5.98
CA GLY A 85 6.54 13.79 -5.44
C GLY A 85 6.42 14.77 -4.28
N ASP A 86 5.32 14.65 -3.59
CA ASP A 86 4.94 15.45 -2.42
C ASP A 86 4.28 14.54 -1.37
N PRO A 87 3.94 15.07 -0.18
CA PRO A 87 3.30 14.27 0.87
C PRO A 87 2.02 13.55 0.42
N SER A 88 1.17 14.21 -0.35
CA SER A 88 -0.08 13.61 -0.83
C SER A 88 0.17 12.42 -1.76
N LEU A 89 1.19 12.50 -2.62
CA LEU A 89 1.58 11.39 -3.46
C LEU A 89 2.10 10.20 -2.65
N ALA A 90 2.85 10.45 -1.57
CA ALA A 90 3.36 9.39 -0.70
C ALA A 90 2.21 8.56 -0.09
N GLU A 91 1.19 9.24 0.42
CA GLU A 91 -0.02 8.61 0.96
C GLU A 91 -0.77 7.80 -0.11
N LEU A 92 -1.01 8.40 -1.28
CA LEU A 92 -1.71 7.70 -2.36
C LEU A 92 -0.96 6.48 -2.86
N LEU A 93 0.38 6.54 -2.90
CA LEU A 93 1.22 5.39 -3.26
C LEU A 93 1.12 4.26 -2.22
N ALA A 94 1.12 4.60 -0.94
CA ALA A 94 0.94 3.61 0.13
C ALA A 94 -0.40 2.88 0.00
N ILE A 95 -1.49 3.61 -0.23
CA ILE A 95 -2.82 3.04 -0.42
C ILE A 95 -2.86 2.16 -1.68
N LEU A 96 -2.38 2.66 -2.81
CA LEU A 96 -2.42 1.95 -4.08
C LEU A 96 -1.65 0.63 -4.02
N GLU A 97 -0.42 0.63 -3.48
CA GLU A 97 0.38 -0.58 -3.37
C GLU A 97 -0.18 -1.56 -2.33
N GLY A 98 -0.63 -1.06 -1.18
CA GLY A 98 -1.28 -1.88 -0.17
C GLY A 98 -2.52 -2.59 -0.69
N LEU A 99 -3.38 -1.89 -1.43
CA LEU A 99 -4.57 -2.49 -2.06
C LEU A 99 -4.21 -3.50 -3.15
N LYS A 100 -3.16 -3.25 -3.96
CA LYS A 100 -2.65 -4.23 -4.93
C LYS A 100 -2.21 -5.51 -4.25
N ILE A 101 -1.44 -5.42 -3.16
CA ILE A 101 -1.00 -6.56 -2.38
C ILE A 101 -2.20 -7.32 -1.80
N ALA A 102 -3.12 -6.62 -1.15
CA ALA A 102 -4.31 -7.22 -0.55
C ALA A 102 -5.17 -7.97 -1.60
N TRP A 103 -5.33 -7.39 -2.79
CA TRP A 103 -6.02 -8.03 -3.90
C TRP A 103 -5.31 -9.31 -4.37
N HIS A 104 -3.98 -9.27 -4.55
CA HIS A 104 -3.18 -10.42 -4.99
C HIS A 104 -3.18 -11.55 -3.96
N LEU A 105 -3.20 -11.20 -2.67
CA LEU A 105 -3.34 -12.18 -1.58
C LEU A 105 -4.75 -12.79 -1.48
N GLY A 106 -5.71 -12.28 -2.27
CA GLY A 106 -7.06 -12.85 -2.37
C GLY A 106 -8.02 -12.43 -1.26
N PHE A 107 -7.70 -11.42 -0.47
CA PHE A 107 -8.59 -10.89 0.57
C PHE A 107 -9.88 -10.34 -0.05
N LYS A 108 -11.00 -10.51 0.67
CA LYS A 108 -12.34 -10.13 0.17
C LYS A 108 -12.88 -8.87 0.83
N THR A 109 -12.42 -8.57 2.03
CA THR A 109 -12.80 -7.36 2.76
C THR A 109 -11.56 -6.71 3.35
N VAL A 110 -11.32 -5.44 3.01
CA VAL A 110 -10.18 -4.66 3.46
C VAL A 110 -10.67 -3.40 4.15
N GLN A 111 -10.24 -3.20 5.39
CA GLN A 111 -10.35 -1.92 6.09
C GLN A 111 -9.02 -1.19 5.93
N CYS A 112 -8.98 -0.21 5.02
CA CYS A 112 -7.79 0.60 4.75
C CYS A 112 -7.76 1.76 5.74
N MET A 113 -6.80 1.74 6.65
CA MET A 113 -6.60 2.68 7.74
C MET A 113 -5.58 3.73 7.35
N ILE A 114 -5.98 5.01 7.39
CA ILE A 114 -5.25 6.16 6.87
C ILE A 114 -5.29 7.28 7.92
N ASP A 115 -4.16 7.90 8.24
CA ASP A 115 -4.12 9.00 9.19
C ASP A 115 -4.23 10.40 8.56
N SER A 116 -4.28 10.48 7.23
CA SER A 116 -4.51 11.71 6.48
C SER A 116 -6.00 11.91 6.19
N MET A 117 -6.64 12.84 6.89
CA MET A 117 -8.06 13.16 6.67
C MET A 117 -8.31 13.70 5.26
N ASP A 118 -7.41 14.50 4.70
CA ASP A 118 -7.55 15.06 3.36
C ASP A 118 -7.57 13.97 2.28
N ILE A 119 -6.73 12.94 2.45
CA ILE A 119 -6.71 11.80 1.54
C ILE A 119 -8.00 10.97 1.69
N VAL A 120 -8.47 10.73 2.90
CA VAL A 120 -9.74 10.02 3.13
C VAL A 120 -10.90 10.77 2.46
N GLN A 121 -10.97 12.11 2.62
CA GLN A 121 -11.98 12.92 1.96
C GLN A 121 -11.90 12.81 0.43
N SER A 122 -10.68 12.84 -0.15
CA SER A 122 -10.49 12.68 -1.60
C SER A 122 -10.94 11.32 -2.11
N LEU A 123 -10.80 10.26 -1.30
CA LEU A 123 -11.25 8.91 -1.64
C LEU A 123 -12.78 8.73 -1.52
N LEU A 124 -13.41 9.43 -0.58
CA LEU A 124 -14.85 9.38 -0.37
C LEU A 124 -15.64 10.24 -1.39
N HIS A 125 -15.05 11.34 -1.88
CA HIS A 125 -15.67 12.26 -2.83
C HIS A 125 -15.15 12.02 -4.26
N ARG A 126 -15.47 10.85 -4.83
CA ARG A 126 -14.99 10.42 -6.15
C ARG A 126 -15.35 11.41 -7.28
N ASP A 127 -16.48 12.09 -7.17
CA ASP A 127 -16.96 13.09 -8.12
C ASP A 127 -16.04 14.32 -8.20
N GLN A 128 -15.20 14.56 -7.20
CA GLN A 128 -14.26 15.67 -7.15
C GLN A 128 -12.80 15.23 -7.38
N ALA A 129 -12.54 13.94 -7.55
CA ALA A 129 -11.19 13.38 -7.66
C ALA A 129 -10.38 13.98 -8.83
N TYR A 130 -11.04 14.43 -9.89
CA TYR A 130 -10.38 15.06 -11.05
C TYR A 130 -9.75 16.42 -10.72
N LEU A 131 -10.12 17.05 -9.59
CA LEU A 131 -9.54 18.30 -9.11
C LEU A 131 -8.25 18.08 -8.33
N HIS A 132 -7.95 16.86 -7.93
CA HIS A 132 -6.77 16.54 -7.16
C HIS A 132 -5.51 16.58 -8.02
N SER A 133 -4.39 17.11 -7.50
CA SER A 133 -3.10 17.16 -8.20
C SER A 133 -2.62 15.77 -8.69
N HIS A 134 -2.99 14.73 -7.97
CA HIS A 134 -2.66 13.34 -8.27
C HIS A 134 -3.89 12.52 -8.67
N ALA A 135 -4.79 13.10 -9.46
CA ALA A 135 -6.03 12.47 -9.90
C ALA A 135 -5.83 11.07 -10.54
N SER A 136 -4.74 10.87 -11.29
CA SER A 136 -4.42 9.59 -11.91
C SER A 136 -4.29 8.45 -10.89
N TYR A 137 -3.64 8.71 -9.75
CA TYR A 137 -3.49 7.72 -8.68
C TYR A 137 -4.82 7.43 -7.98
N LEU A 138 -5.67 8.45 -7.80
CA LEU A 138 -7.04 8.24 -7.29
C LEU A 138 -7.85 7.35 -8.22
N PHE A 139 -7.78 7.56 -9.55
CA PHE A 139 -8.46 6.70 -10.52
C PHE A 139 -7.92 5.26 -10.52
N ASP A 140 -6.62 5.08 -10.35
CA ASP A 140 -6.02 3.74 -10.19
C ASP A 140 -6.54 3.04 -8.92
N ILE A 141 -6.63 3.76 -7.80
CA ILE A 141 -7.22 3.26 -6.55
C ILE A 141 -8.70 2.89 -6.77
N PHE A 142 -9.50 3.75 -7.40
CA PHE A 142 -10.91 3.47 -7.67
C PHE A 142 -11.07 2.24 -8.56
N SER A 143 -10.21 2.07 -9.56
CA SER A 143 -10.22 0.89 -10.43
C SER A 143 -9.96 -0.41 -9.67
N LEU A 144 -9.18 -0.36 -8.58
CA LEU A 144 -9.01 -1.48 -7.66
C LEU A 144 -10.24 -1.69 -6.78
N VAL A 145 -10.78 -0.61 -6.21
CA VAL A 145 -11.96 -0.67 -5.32
C VAL A 145 -13.18 -1.22 -6.03
N ASP A 146 -13.34 -0.93 -7.32
CA ASP A 146 -14.46 -1.37 -8.14
C ASP A 146 -14.41 -2.87 -8.54
N LYS A 147 -13.35 -3.60 -8.17
CA LYS A 147 -13.25 -5.05 -8.34
C LYS A 147 -14.21 -5.78 -7.37
N PRO A 148 -14.46 -7.11 -7.56
CA PRO A 148 -15.40 -7.88 -6.73
C PRO A 148 -14.85 -8.19 -5.33
N TRP A 149 -14.66 -7.17 -4.52
CA TRP A 149 -14.29 -7.19 -3.10
C TRP A 149 -14.87 -5.98 -2.37
N THR A 150 -14.65 -5.87 -1.07
CA THR A 150 -15.13 -4.73 -0.27
C THR A 150 -13.91 -3.99 0.30
N VAL A 151 -13.79 -2.70 -0.01
CA VAL A 151 -12.78 -1.81 0.56
C VAL A 151 -13.46 -0.67 1.28
N ASN A 152 -13.12 -0.47 2.55
CA ASN A 152 -13.55 0.66 3.35
C ASN A 152 -12.35 1.51 3.72
N PHE A 153 -12.42 2.82 3.49
CA PHE A 153 -11.40 3.77 3.93
C PHE A 153 -11.78 4.35 5.28
N LEU A 154 -10.90 4.21 6.26
CA LEU A 154 -11.12 4.64 7.64
C LEU A 154 -10.01 5.60 8.05
N TRP A 155 -10.40 6.76 8.57
CA TRP A 155 -9.44 7.63 9.23
C TRP A 155 -9.10 7.09 10.62
N ILE A 156 -7.82 7.12 10.97
CA ILE A 156 -7.31 6.78 12.31
C ILE A 156 -6.36 7.86 12.80
N ASP A 157 -6.20 7.93 14.12
CA ASP A 157 -5.21 8.80 14.72
C ASP A 157 -3.80 8.35 14.36
N ARG A 158 -2.88 9.32 14.17
CA ARG A 158 -1.48 9.06 13.83
C ARG A 158 -0.77 8.18 14.86
N ASP A 159 -1.10 8.32 16.14
CA ASP A 159 -0.53 7.50 17.21
C ASP A 159 -0.91 6.00 17.08
N SER A 160 -1.98 5.70 16.39
CA SER A 160 -2.44 4.34 16.08
C SER A 160 -1.90 3.80 14.75
N ASN A 161 -0.99 4.54 14.06
CA ASN A 161 -0.43 4.18 12.75
C ASN A 161 1.11 4.10 12.75
N CYS A 162 1.72 3.91 13.91
CA CYS A 162 3.17 3.97 14.09
C CYS A 162 3.95 2.96 13.24
N SER A 163 3.41 1.77 13.03
CA SER A 163 4.06 0.73 12.22
C SER A 163 4.09 1.10 10.74
N ALA A 164 3.01 1.68 10.21
CA ALA A 164 2.96 2.13 8.82
C ALA A 164 3.89 3.33 8.59
N ASP A 165 3.92 4.30 9.51
CA ASP A 165 4.87 5.42 9.50
C ASP A 165 6.33 4.92 9.50
N ALA A 166 6.65 3.93 10.33
CA ALA A 166 8.00 3.35 10.36
C ALA A 166 8.35 2.63 9.06
N LEU A 167 7.41 1.95 8.40
CA LEU A 167 7.60 1.31 7.10
C LEU A 167 7.78 2.35 5.99
N ALA A 168 7.00 3.43 5.99
CA ALA A 168 7.16 4.53 5.04
C ALA A 168 8.55 5.18 5.15
N LYS A 169 9.01 5.45 6.38
CA LYS A 169 10.36 5.96 6.65
C LYS A 169 11.46 4.98 6.23
N LEU A 170 11.25 3.68 6.47
CA LEU A 170 12.18 2.65 6.01
C LEU A 170 12.29 2.68 4.48
N GLY A 171 11.17 2.76 3.76
CA GLY A 171 11.14 2.88 2.31
C GLY A 171 11.93 4.09 1.81
N ALA A 172 11.70 5.28 2.40
CA ALA A 172 12.40 6.50 2.00
C ALA A 172 13.93 6.41 2.16
N LEU A 173 14.41 5.61 3.11
CA LEU A 173 15.83 5.44 3.40
C LEU A 173 16.46 4.23 2.70
N SER A 174 15.64 3.32 2.16
CA SER A 174 16.10 2.11 1.48
C SER A 174 16.67 2.39 0.10
N SER A 175 17.63 1.54 -0.33
CA SER A 175 18.13 1.54 -1.71
C SER A 175 17.20 0.86 -2.70
N PRO A 176 16.54 -0.28 -2.35
CA PRO A 176 15.52 -0.87 -3.20
C PRO A 176 14.32 0.07 -3.37
N VAL A 177 13.80 0.16 -4.59
CA VAL A 177 12.62 0.99 -4.89
C VAL A 177 11.37 0.46 -4.20
N PHE A 178 11.32 -0.85 -3.95
CA PHE A 178 10.21 -1.54 -3.30
C PHE A 178 10.69 -2.79 -2.57
N GLU A 179 10.16 -3.03 -1.37
CA GLU A 179 10.39 -4.24 -0.58
C GLU A 179 9.06 -4.79 -0.06
N TYR A 180 8.96 -6.12 -0.03
CA TYR A 180 7.80 -6.85 0.46
C TYR A 180 8.23 -7.87 1.52
N TRP A 181 7.47 -7.99 2.61
CA TRP A 181 7.76 -8.90 3.71
C TRP A 181 6.56 -9.78 4.07
N THR A 182 6.82 -11.09 4.17
CA THR A 182 5.87 -12.07 4.73
C THR A 182 5.95 -12.15 6.26
N SER A 183 7.05 -11.68 6.84
CA SER A 183 7.26 -11.53 8.29
C SER A 183 7.79 -10.14 8.61
N PRO A 184 7.47 -9.56 9.77
CA PRO A 184 7.89 -8.21 10.09
C PRO A 184 9.42 -8.08 10.12
N PRO A 185 10.01 -7.08 9.44
CA PRO A 185 11.43 -6.80 9.56
C PRO A 185 11.78 -6.38 11.00
N PRO A 186 12.99 -6.73 11.51
CA PRO A 186 13.34 -6.48 12.91
C PRO A 186 13.21 -5.02 13.35
N SER A 187 13.41 -4.07 12.43
CA SER A 187 13.28 -2.63 12.68
C SER A 187 11.87 -2.18 13.02
N ILE A 188 10.84 -2.98 12.66
CA ILE A 188 9.42 -2.64 12.83
C ILE A 188 8.83 -3.26 14.11
N LEU A 189 9.44 -4.29 14.67
CA LEU A 189 8.88 -5.06 15.80
C LEU A 189 8.45 -4.20 16.99
N LYS A 190 9.24 -3.17 17.35
CA LYS A 190 8.89 -2.26 18.45
C LYS A 190 7.63 -1.45 18.19
N TRP A 191 7.35 -1.09 16.94
CA TRP A 191 6.22 -0.28 16.56
C TRP A 191 4.92 -1.10 16.52
N LEU A 192 5.02 -2.38 16.12
CA LEU A 192 3.89 -3.31 16.19
C LEU A 192 3.35 -3.47 17.62
N LEU A 193 4.22 -3.39 18.62
CA LEU A 193 3.80 -3.45 20.03
C LEU A 193 3.06 -2.17 20.46
N LEU A 194 3.37 -1.02 19.89
CA LEU A 194 2.72 0.25 20.20
C LEU A 194 1.32 0.34 19.59
N ASP A 195 1.14 -0.12 18.36
CA ASP A 195 -0.17 -0.11 17.67
C ASP A 195 -1.23 -1.02 18.34
N VAL A 196 -0.82 -1.97 19.18
CA VAL A 196 -1.75 -2.90 19.90
C VAL A 196 -2.30 -2.29 21.19
N VAL A 197 -1.66 -1.25 21.71
CA VAL A 197 -1.99 -0.66 23.02
C VAL A 197 -2.90 0.57 22.89
N SER A 198 -3.17 1.03 21.69
CA SER A 198 -4.07 2.15 21.36
C SER A 198 -5.40 1.63 20.83
#